data_d842078f0f49f1bb3a3d89cf92edae86
#
_entry.id   d842078f0f49f1bb3a3d89cf92edae86
#
_cell.length_a   1.000
_cell.length_b   1.000
_cell.length_c   1.000
_cell.angle_alpha   90.00
_cell.angle_beta   90.00
_cell.angle_gamma   90.00
#
_symmetry.space_group_name_H-M   'P 1'
#
loop_
_entity.id
_entity.type
_entity.pdbx_description
1 polymer ?
#
loop_
_entity_poly.entity_id
_entity_poly.type
_entity_poly.pdbx_seq_one_letter_code
_entity_poly.pdbx_strand_id
1 'polypeptide(L)'
;MSGNDLWLLKEPTFQELAEDIALYDLSKYKEIVFCGFGEPMCNLSMISQIAPYLKKKGCKIRINTNGLGNLINNRDDVAKLIAPYIDSVSVSLNASTKETYQEICRSKYGEAAFDAMLKFTKDCVDAGIDTTMSVVDFIGEDEVKACGELAKSVGAHFKVRETIREETEY
;
A
#
# COMPACT_ATOMS: atom_id res chain seq x y z
N MET A 1 10.01 13.25 -19.48
CA MET A 1 9.31 13.45 -18.19
C MET A 1 8.22 14.46 -18.44
N SER A 2 6.94 14.11 -18.22
CA SER A 2 5.84 15.06 -18.31
C SER A 2 6.06 16.14 -17.23
N GLY A 3 6.07 17.42 -17.64
CA GLY A 3 6.35 18.56 -16.75
C GLY A 3 5.24 18.86 -15.74
N ASN A 4 4.52 17.85 -15.25
CA ASN A 4 3.51 18.01 -14.23
C ASN A 4 4.17 17.92 -12.85
N ASP A 5 4.05 18.98 -12.08
CA ASP A 5 4.39 18.97 -10.66
C ASP A 5 3.40 18.03 -9.94
N LEU A 6 3.94 16.96 -9.33
CA LEU A 6 3.15 15.98 -8.59
C LEU A 6 2.98 16.35 -7.10
N TRP A 7 3.59 17.44 -6.66
CA TRP A 7 3.43 17.93 -5.30
C TRP A 7 2.17 18.78 -5.18
N LEU A 8 1.32 18.40 -4.22
CA LEU A 8 0.15 19.19 -3.87
C LEU A 8 0.58 20.47 -3.14
N LEU A 9 -0.01 21.60 -3.49
CA LEU A 9 0.19 22.85 -2.76
C LEU A 9 -0.40 22.80 -1.35
N LYS A 10 -1.44 22.00 -1.17
CA LYS A 10 -2.10 21.69 0.11
C LYS A 10 -2.73 20.31 0.06
N GLU A 11 -2.90 19.70 1.23
CA GLU A 11 -3.73 18.50 1.35
C GLU A 11 -5.21 18.84 1.09
N PRO A 12 -5.91 18.01 0.28
CA PRO A 12 -7.34 18.25 0.03
C PRO A 12 -8.17 17.98 1.29
N THR A 13 -9.26 18.71 1.43
CA THR A 13 -10.29 18.42 2.42
C THR A 13 -11.18 17.25 1.97
N PHE A 14 -11.91 16.67 2.92
CA PHE A 14 -12.91 15.64 2.59
C PHE A 14 -13.92 16.13 1.54
N GLN A 15 -14.38 17.38 1.67
CA GLN A 15 -15.36 17.93 0.75
C GLN A 15 -14.79 18.06 -0.67
N GLU A 16 -13.59 18.60 -0.82
CA GLU A 16 -12.91 18.72 -2.12
C GLU A 16 -12.75 17.35 -2.78
N LEU A 17 -12.29 16.31 -2.03
CA LEU A 17 -12.20 14.96 -2.55
C LEU A 17 -13.56 14.36 -2.92
N ALA A 18 -14.59 14.58 -2.12
CA ALA A 18 -15.91 14.04 -2.39
C ALA A 18 -16.55 14.69 -3.63
N GLU A 19 -16.31 15.99 -3.86
CA GLU A 19 -16.74 16.73 -5.05
C GLU A 19 -16.00 16.22 -6.29
N ASP A 20 -14.68 16.05 -6.23
CA ASP A 20 -13.89 15.49 -7.34
C ASP A 20 -14.33 14.07 -7.69
N ILE A 21 -14.52 13.21 -6.69
CA ILE A 21 -14.99 11.83 -6.89
C ILE A 21 -16.38 11.81 -7.53
N ALA A 22 -17.25 12.77 -7.21
CA ALA A 22 -18.59 12.86 -7.76
C ALA A 22 -18.62 13.17 -9.28
N LEU A 23 -17.51 13.64 -9.85
CA LEU A 23 -17.37 13.86 -11.30
C LEU A 23 -17.24 12.56 -12.08
N TYR A 24 -16.96 11.43 -11.40
CA TYR A 24 -16.72 10.14 -12.03
C TYR A 24 -17.88 9.18 -11.81
N ASP A 25 -18.20 8.41 -12.84
CA ASP A 25 -19.11 7.26 -12.76
C ASP A 25 -18.36 6.07 -12.15
N LEU A 26 -18.48 5.90 -10.83
CA LEU A 26 -17.72 4.89 -10.08
C LEU A 26 -18.07 3.46 -10.48
N SER A 27 -19.23 3.22 -11.11
CA SER A 27 -19.63 1.90 -11.58
C SER A 27 -18.74 1.35 -12.70
N LYS A 28 -18.01 2.22 -13.39
CA LYS A 28 -17.06 1.86 -14.46
C LYS A 28 -15.73 1.34 -13.94
N TYR A 29 -15.45 1.49 -12.65
CA TYR A 29 -14.16 1.09 -12.06
C TYR A 29 -14.32 -0.20 -11.26
N LYS A 30 -13.38 -1.12 -11.45
CA LYS A 30 -13.35 -2.39 -10.74
C LYS A 30 -13.06 -2.19 -9.25
N GLU A 31 -12.20 -1.22 -8.96
CA GLU A 31 -11.78 -0.86 -7.60
C GLU A 31 -11.28 0.58 -7.55
N ILE A 32 -11.31 1.17 -6.36
CA ILE A 32 -10.66 2.45 -6.05
C ILE A 32 -9.39 2.14 -5.27
N VAL A 33 -8.27 2.73 -5.69
CA VAL A 33 -6.98 2.42 -5.10
C VAL A 33 -6.39 3.65 -4.43
N PHE A 34 -6.16 3.56 -3.12
CA PHE A 34 -5.33 4.53 -2.42
C PHE A 34 -3.86 4.19 -2.70
N CYS A 35 -3.23 5.00 -3.51
CA CYS A 35 -1.82 4.90 -3.88
C CYS A 35 -1.32 6.27 -4.31
N GLY A 36 -0.08 6.37 -4.72
CA GLY A 36 0.44 7.58 -5.35
C GLY A 36 1.91 7.79 -5.12
N PHE A 37 2.32 9.03 -5.33
CA PHE A 37 3.69 9.50 -5.18
C PHE A 37 3.98 9.78 -3.70
N GLY A 38 4.03 8.73 -2.90
CA GLY A 38 4.20 8.78 -1.45
C GLY A 38 3.52 7.58 -0.78
N GLU A 39 3.26 7.71 0.50
CA GLU A 39 2.67 6.65 1.33
C GLU A 39 1.25 7.07 1.77
N PRO A 40 0.20 6.37 1.34
CA PRO A 40 -1.17 6.69 1.70
C PRO A 40 -1.42 6.74 3.21
N MET A 41 -0.74 5.89 3.99
CA MET A 41 -0.89 5.84 5.44
C MET A 41 -0.39 7.10 6.15
N CYS A 42 0.33 8.01 5.46
CA CYS A 42 0.66 9.33 6.01
C CYS A 42 -0.61 10.18 6.22
N ASN A 43 -1.67 9.92 5.45
CA ASN A 43 -2.96 10.61 5.60
C ASN A 43 -4.07 9.64 6.03
N LEU A 44 -3.80 8.84 7.08
CA LEU A 44 -4.76 7.88 7.63
C LEU A 44 -6.08 8.54 8.04
N SER A 45 -6.03 9.80 8.52
CA SER A 45 -7.23 10.56 8.87
C SER A 45 -8.15 10.75 7.67
N MET A 46 -7.61 11.10 6.50
CA MET A 46 -8.39 11.26 5.29
C MET A 46 -8.93 9.92 4.78
N ILE A 47 -8.10 8.87 4.79
CA ILE A 47 -8.54 7.51 4.43
C ILE A 47 -9.75 7.10 5.29
N SER A 48 -9.68 7.34 6.60
CA SER A 48 -10.76 6.99 7.55
C SER A 48 -12.06 7.76 7.30
N GLN A 49 -12.02 8.89 6.61
CA GLN A 49 -13.19 9.68 6.24
C GLN A 49 -13.75 9.30 4.87
N ILE A 50 -12.87 9.17 3.85
CA ILE A 50 -13.29 8.96 2.47
C ILE A 50 -13.65 7.50 2.17
N ALA A 51 -12.98 6.52 2.83
CA ALA A 51 -13.26 5.11 2.59
C ALA A 51 -14.70 4.72 2.96
N PRO A 52 -15.27 5.13 4.12
CA PRO A 52 -16.70 4.91 4.41
C PRO A 52 -17.65 5.52 3.38
N TYR A 53 -17.31 6.71 2.87
CA TYR A 53 -18.09 7.36 1.81
C TYR A 53 -18.10 6.54 0.52
N LEU A 54 -16.93 6.03 0.09
CA LEU A 54 -16.80 5.17 -1.09
C LEU A 54 -17.50 3.82 -0.88
N LYS A 55 -17.43 3.23 0.31
CA LYS A 55 -18.14 1.98 0.64
C LYS A 55 -19.65 2.14 0.53
N LYS A 56 -20.21 3.26 0.97
CA LYS A 56 -21.66 3.57 0.79
C LYS A 56 -22.06 3.67 -0.68
N LYS A 57 -21.12 3.97 -1.58
CA LYS A 57 -21.32 3.98 -3.04
C LYS A 57 -21.10 2.61 -3.69
N GLY A 58 -20.82 1.57 -2.91
CA GLY A 58 -20.61 0.20 -3.40
C GLY A 58 -19.23 -0.08 -3.97
N CYS A 59 -18.26 0.80 -3.76
CA CYS A 59 -16.92 0.62 -4.28
C CYS A 59 -16.15 -0.48 -3.54
N LYS A 60 -15.34 -1.23 -4.28
CA LYS A 60 -14.22 -2.00 -3.71
C LYS A 60 -13.03 -1.07 -3.53
N ILE A 61 -12.33 -1.22 -2.40
CA ILE A 61 -11.24 -0.31 -2.04
C ILE A 61 -9.98 -1.10 -1.71
N ARG A 62 -8.86 -0.71 -2.35
CA ARG A 62 -7.53 -1.24 -2.08
C ARG A 62 -6.58 -0.13 -1.63
N ILE A 63 -5.64 -0.50 -0.76
CA ILE A 63 -4.51 0.36 -0.39
C ILE A 63 -3.21 -0.30 -0.87
N ASN A 64 -2.37 0.46 -1.58
CA ASN A 64 -0.98 0.09 -1.84
C ASN A 64 -0.10 0.85 -0.84
N THR A 65 0.69 0.14 -0.04
CA THR A 65 1.43 0.73 1.08
C THR A 65 2.81 0.09 1.25
N ASN A 66 3.71 0.80 1.91
CA ASN A 66 4.98 0.26 2.39
C ASN A 66 4.82 -0.58 3.68
N GLY A 67 3.60 -0.69 4.23
CA GLY A 67 3.32 -1.48 5.44
C GLY A 67 3.72 -0.82 6.76
N LEU A 68 4.14 0.44 6.76
CA LEU A 68 4.60 1.14 7.96
C LEU A 68 3.51 1.97 8.65
N GLY A 69 2.23 1.68 8.37
CA GLY A 69 1.10 2.46 8.87
C GLY A 69 1.10 2.64 10.38
N ASN A 70 1.45 1.61 11.15
CA ASN A 70 1.53 1.67 12.61
C ASN A 70 2.63 2.64 13.08
N LEU A 71 3.85 2.55 12.50
CA LEU A 71 4.96 3.45 12.84
C LEU A 71 4.68 4.89 12.44
N ILE A 72 4.12 5.11 11.25
CA ILE A 72 3.82 6.43 10.72
C ILE A 72 2.83 7.17 11.62
N ASN A 73 1.81 6.46 12.11
CA ASN A 73 0.73 7.04 12.89
C ASN A 73 0.91 6.90 14.41
N ASN A 74 2.05 6.37 14.86
CA ASN A 74 2.34 6.07 16.28
C ASN A 74 1.18 5.29 16.94
N ARG A 75 0.74 4.20 16.28
CA ARG A 75 -0.37 3.33 16.67
C ARG A 75 0.02 1.87 16.49
N ASP A 76 -0.79 0.96 17.03
CA ASP A 76 -0.64 -0.50 16.88
C ASP A 76 -1.90 -1.18 16.33
N ASP A 77 -2.93 -0.40 15.99
CA ASP A 77 -4.26 -0.87 15.62
C ASP A 77 -4.73 -0.40 14.22
N VAL A 78 -3.82 0.11 13.37
CA VAL A 78 -4.19 0.67 12.05
C VAL A 78 -4.94 -0.35 11.19
N ALA A 79 -4.51 -1.62 11.18
CA ALA A 79 -5.21 -2.68 10.45
C ALA A 79 -6.68 -2.82 10.89
N LYS A 80 -6.94 -2.81 12.20
CA LYS A 80 -8.31 -2.89 12.76
C LYS A 80 -9.15 -1.66 12.40
N LEU A 81 -8.51 -0.48 12.37
CA LEU A 81 -9.16 0.77 12.03
C LEU A 81 -9.64 0.80 10.58
N ILE A 82 -8.86 0.27 9.65
CA ILE A 82 -9.19 0.28 8.22
C ILE A 82 -10.04 -0.92 7.78
N ALA A 83 -9.98 -2.04 8.51
CA ALA A 83 -10.68 -3.29 8.14
C ALA A 83 -12.17 -3.15 7.80
N PRO A 84 -12.97 -2.28 8.46
CA PRO A 84 -14.39 -2.14 8.10
C PRO A 84 -14.64 -1.56 6.70
N TYR A 85 -13.63 -0.94 6.07
CA TYR A 85 -13.81 -0.17 4.84
C TYR A 85 -12.89 -0.57 3.70
N ILE A 86 -11.78 -1.27 4.00
CA ILE A 86 -10.78 -1.65 3.01
C ILE A 86 -10.93 -3.12 2.67
N ASP A 87 -11.14 -3.41 1.39
CA ASP A 87 -11.33 -4.78 0.89
C ASP A 87 -9.99 -5.49 0.71
N SER A 88 -8.96 -4.77 0.26
CA SER A 88 -7.63 -5.37 0.07
C SER A 88 -6.49 -4.42 0.36
N VAL A 89 -5.34 -4.98 0.74
CA VAL A 89 -4.09 -4.26 0.98
C VAL A 89 -2.97 -4.93 0.19
N SER A 90 -2.19 -4.12 -0.54
CA SER A 90 -0.97 -4.57 -1.21
C SER A 90 0.24 -3.94 -0.54
N VAL A 91 1.05 -4.75 0.12
CA VAL A 91 2.25 -4.33 0.86
C VAL A 91 3.49 -4.53 -0.01
N SER A 92 4.32 -3.50 -0.13
CA SER A 92 5.62 -3.58 -0.80
C SER A 92 6.64 -4.24 0.14
N LEU A 93 6.93 -5.53 -0.11
CA LEU A 93 7.88 -6.30 0.70
C LEU A 93 9.33 -5.93 0.39
N ASN A 94 9.68 -5.90 -0.89
CA ASN A 94 10.95 -5.49 -1.48
C ASN A 94 12.18 -6.37 -1.15
N ALA A 95 12.25 -7.02 0.00
CA ALA A 95 13.34 -7.92 0.39
C ALA A 95 12.89 -8.97 1.41
N SER A 96 13.67 -10.06 1.56
CA SER A 96 13.37 -11.16 2.49
C SER A 96 14.03 -11.00 3.87
N THR A 97 15.02 -10.09 4.00
CA THR A 97 15.76 -9.83 5.26
C THR A 97 15.72 -8.35 5.65
N LYS A 98 15.97 -8.06 6.93
CA LYS A 98 16.01 -6.69 7.47
C LYS A 98 17.12 -5.86 6.83
N GLU A 99 18.28 -6.47 6.68
CA GLU A 99 19.48 -5.83 6.15
C GLU A 99 19.24 -5.42 4.71
N THR A 100 18.83 -6.35 3.85
CA THR A 100 18.55 -6.09 2.45
C THR A 100 17.38 -5.10 2.29
N TYR A 101 16.34 -5.24 3.11
CA TYR A 101 15.24 -4.29 3.12
C TYR A 101 15.70 -2.87 3.45
N GLN A 102 16.58 -2.71 4.46
CA GLN A 102 17.09 -1.39 4.85
C GLN A 102 18.01 -0.80 3.78
N GLU A 103 18.83 -1.62 3.12
CA GLU A 103 19.68 -1.20 2.00
C GLU A 103 18.85 -0.65 0.82
N ILE A 104 17.76 -1.35 0.47
CA ILE A 104 16.89 -1.00 -0.66
C ILE A 104 15.98 0.18 -0.29
N CYS A 105 15.24 0.07 0.82
CA CYS A 105 14.17 1.01 1.17
C CYS A 105 14.69 2.25 1.90
N ARG A 106 15.85 2.18 2.55
CA ARG A 106 16.47 3.28 3.32
C ARG A 106 15.47 3.95 4.26
N SER A 107 14.71 3.12 4.98
CA SER A 107 13.67 3.60 5.88
C SER A 107 14.26 4.48 6.99
N LYS A 108 13.59 5.61 7.27
CA LYS A 108 13.95 6.46 8.41
C LYS A 108 13.80 5.76 9.77
N TYR A 109 13.10 4.63 9.81
CA TYR A 109 12.91 3.81 11.02
C TYR A 109 13.97 2.71 11.16
N GLY A 110 14.97 2.66 10.25
CA GLY A 110 16.01 1.64 10.26
C GLY A 110 15.44 0.22 10.10
N GLU A 111 16.13 -0.75 10.69
CA GLU A 111 15.72 -2.17 10.63
C GLU A 111 14.37 -2.47 11.28
N ALA A 112 13.92 -1.63 12.23
CA ALA A 112 12.61 -1.77 12.84
C ALA A 112 11.45 -1.65 11.82
N ALA A 113 11.70 -1.03 10.66
CA ALA A 113 10.72 -0.94 9.58
C ALA A 113 10.32 -2.31 9.04
N PHE A 114 11.26 -3.24 8.91
CA PHE A 114 10.99 -4.57 8.39
C PHE A 114 10.04 -5.37 9.30
N ASP A 115 10.33 -5.40 10.61
CA ASP A 115 9.47 -6.08 11.59
C ASP A 115 8.08 -5.42 11.67
N ALA A 116 8.04 -4.08 11.61
CA ALA A 116 6.78 -3.34 11.62
C ALA A 116 5.92 -3.61 10.38
N MET A 117 6.53 -3.72 9.20
CA MET A 117 5.86 -4.05 7.94
C MET A 117 5.28 -5.48 8.00
N LEU A 118 6.04 -6.46 8.49
CA LEU A 118 5.56 -7.83 8.66
C LEU A 118 4.42 -7.91 9.67
N LYS A 119 4.56 -7.21 10.82
CA LYS A 119 3.50 -7.13 11.82
C LYS A 119 2.23 -6.53 11.26
N PHE A 120 2.33 -5.38 10.56
CA PHE A 120 1.18 -4.74 9.93
C PHE A 120 0.49 -5.66 8.91
N THR A 121 1.28 -6.36 8.10
CA THR A 121 0.76 -7.33 7.13
C THR A 121 -0.03 -8.44 7.84
N LYS A 122 0.55 -9.01 8.89
CA LYS A 122 -0.14 -10.04 9.68
C LYS A 122 -1.40 -9.50 10.35
N ASP A 123 -1.36 -8.29 10.91
CA ASP A 123 -2.53 -7.64 11.53
C ASP A 123 -3.66 -7.43 10.49
N CYS A 124 -3.33 -7.11 9.22
CA CYS A 124 -4.30 -7.01 8.13
C CYS A 124 -4.94 -8.37 7.80
N VAL A 125 -4.13 -9.44 7.70
CA VAL A 125 -4.63 -10.82 7.50
C VAL A 125 -5.55 -11.24 8.64
N ASP A 126 -5.12 -11.03 9.88
CA ASP A 126 -5.89 -11.39 11.09
C ASP A 126 -7.20 -10.58 11.19
N ALA A 127 -7.23 -9.37 10.64
CA ALA A 127 -8.43 -8.53 10.55
C ALA A 127 -9.37 -8.90 9.37
N GLY A 128 -9.01 -9.91 8.58
CA GLY A 128 -9.80 -10.41 7.45
C GLY A 128 -9.72 -9.58 6.18
N ILE A 129 -8.71 -8.72 6.05
CA ILE A 129 -8.45 -7.96 4.83
C ILE A 129 -7.71 -8.86 3.83
N ASP A 130 -8.14 -8.88 2.55
CA ASP A 130 -7.40 -9.56 1.48
C ASP A 130 -6.02 -8.91 1.31
N THR A 131 -4.98 -9.59 1.78
CA THR A 131 -3.65 -9.00 1.91
C THR A 131 -2.64 -9.69 1.01
N THR A 132 -1.98 -8.90 0.17
CA THR A 132 -0.92 -9.36 -0.74
C THR A 132 0.38 -8.65 -0.42
N MET A 133 1.48 -9.39 -0.32
CA MET A 133 2.84 -8.84 -0.35
C MET A 133 3.40 -8.90 -1.76
N SER A 134 4.12 -7.87 -2.18
CA SER A 134 4.66 -7.83 -3.54
C SER A 134 6.12 -7.41 -3.58
N VAL A 135 6.83 -7.97 -4.57
CA VAL A 135 8.20 -7.58 -4.94
C VAL A 135 8.26 -7.28 -6.43
N VAL A 136 9.34 -6.65 -6.88
CA VAL A 136 9.63 -6.47 -8.31
C VAL A 136 10.67 -7.53 -8.73
N ASP A 137 10.57 -8.05 -9.93
CA ASP A 137 11.34 -9.20 -10.45
C ASP A 137 12.87 -8.99 -10.53
N PHE A 138 13.36 -7.77 -10.44
CA PHE A 138 14.80 -7.46 -10.55
C PHE A 138 15.63 -7.89 -9.32
N ILE A 139 14.99 -8.33 -8.21
CA ILE A 139 15.72 -8.72 -6.99
C ILE A 139 16.40 -10.09 -7.06
N GLY A 140 16.18 -10.84 -8.15
CA GLY A 140 16.75 -12.17 -8.37
C GLY A 140 15.84 -13.31 -7.89
N GLU A 141 15.98 -14.49 -8.53
CA GLU A 141 15.07 -15.63 -8.33
C GLU A 141 15.08 -16.17 -6.89
N ASP A 142 16.27 -16.30 -6.28
CA ASP A 142 16.40 -16.81 -4.91
C ASP A 142 15.73 -15.88 -3.90
N GLU A 143 15.91 -14.57 -4.07
CA GLU A 143 15.30 -13.55 -3.22
C GLU A 143 13.77 -13.50 -3.42
N VAL A 144 13.30 -13.63 -4.66
CA VAL A 144 11.87 -13.75 -4.96
C VAL A 144 11.26 -14.95 -4.24
N LYS A 145 11.94 -16.12 -4.26
CA LYS A 145 11.49 -17.31 -3.57
C LYS A 145 11.44 -17.12 -2.05
N ALA A 146 12.50 -16.56 -1.47
CA ALA A 146 12.54 -16.26 -0.02
C ALA A 146 11.45 -15.28 0.39
N CYS A 147 11.19 -14.23 -0.39
CA CYS A 147 10.08 -13.30 -0.20
C CYS A 147 8.71 -14.00 -0.25
N GLY A 148 8.55 -14.98 -1.16
CA GLY A 148 7.32 -15.76 -1.25
C GLY A 148 7.06 -16.63 -0.01
N GLU A 149 8.11 -17.27 0.52
CA GLU A 149 8.03 -18.04 1.77
C GLU A 149 7.71 -17.14 2.97
N LEU A 150 8.31 -15.95 3.01
CA LEU A 150 8.05 -14.97 4.06
C LEU A 150 6.60 -14.47 4.01
N ALA A 151 6.08 -14.12 2.84
CA ALA A 151 4.68 -13.71 2.67
C ALA A 151 3.71 -14.80 3.14
N LYS A 152 3.99 -16.06 2.78
CA LYS A 152 3.21 -17.22 3.23
C LYS A 152 3.26 -17.38 4.75
N SER A 153 4.40 -17.13 5.39
CA SER A 153 4.56 -17.27 6.85
C SER A 153 3.68 -16.31 7.66
N VAL A 154 3.36 -15.15 7.10
CA VAL A 154 2.43 -14.16 7.70
C VAL A 154 0.99 -14.33 7.22
N GLY A 155 0.71 -15.33 6.36
CA GLY A 155 -0.63 -15.62 5.85
C GLY A 155 -1.08 -14.74 4.68
N ALA A 156 -0.18 -13.97 4.07
CA ALA A 156 -0.48 -13.10 2.95
C ALA A 156 -0.32 -13.82 1.60
N HIS A 157 -1.07 -13.38 0.60
CA HIS A 157 -0.79 -13.73 -0.79
C HIS A 157 0.55 -13.13 -1.24
N PHE A 158 1.17 -13.72 -2.25
CA PHE A 158 2.42 -13.21 -2.81
C PHE A 158 2.29 -12.89 -4.29
N LYS A 159 2.86 -11.77 -4.71
CA LYS A 159 2.85 -11.35 -6.12
C LYS A 159 4.21 -10.80 -6.52
N VAL A 160 4.73 -11.29 -7.65
CA VAL A 160 5.88 -10.69 -8.34
C VAL A 160 5.34 -9.71 -9.39
N ARG A 161 5.86 -8.50 -9.40
CA ARG A 161 5.56 -7.47 -10.40
C ARG A 161 6.70 -7.41 -11.40
N GLU A 162 6.37 -7.40 -12.67
CA GLU A 162 7.34 -7.22 -13.73
C GLU A 162 7.90 -5.78 -13.71
N THR A 163 9.20 -5.67 -13.92
CA THR A 163 9.85 -4.37 -14.12
C THR A 163 9.39 -3.78 -15.44
N ILE A 164 8.90 -2.54 -15.40
CA ILE A 164 8.59 -1.79 -16.62
C ILE A 164 9.93 -1.46 -17.29
N ARG A 165 10.26 -2.18 -18.34
CA ARG A 165 11.40 -1.86 -19.21
C ARG A 165 10.89 -0.85 -20.23
N GLU A 166 11.42 0.39 -20.22
CA GLU A 166 11.23 1.30 -21.33
C GLU A 166 11.86 0.61 -22.55
N GLU A 167 11.03 0.23 -23.52
CA GLU A 167 11.55 -0.13 -24.84
C GLU A 167 12.17 1.15 -25.40
N THR A 168 13.48 1.26 -25.30
CA THR A 168 14.24 2.25 -26.07
C THR A 168 14.16 1.83 -27.52
N GLU A 169 13.17 2.32 -28.24
CA GLU A 169 13.21 2.36 -29.71
C GLU A 169 14.42 3.23 -30.10
N TYR A 170 15.46 2.58 -30.66
CA TYR A 170 16.55 3.22 -31.39
C TYR A 170 16.18 3.35 -32.86
#